data_39d23e871b77b4c3ac8e491b09994a6f
#
_entry.id   39d23e871b77b4c3ac8e491b09994a6f
#
_cell.length_a   1.000
_cell.length_b   1.000
_cell.length_c   1.000
_cell.angle_alpha   90.00
_cell.angle_beta   90.00
_cell.angle_gamma   90.00
#
_symmetry.space_group_name_H-M   'P 1'
#
loop_
_entity.id
_entity.type
_entity.pdbx_description
1 polymer ?
#
loop_
_entity_poly.entity_id
_entity_poly.type
_entity_poly.pdbx_seq_one_letter_code
_entity_poly.pdbx_strand_id
1 'polypeptide(L)'
;MNLVPTIIEKNETGERAYDIYSRLLKDRIIILNGEITDNSSNIVVAQLLYLDSLNNDDISLYINSPGGSITAGMAIFDTMNFIKSDISTICVGMAASMAA
;
A
#
# COMPACT_ATOMS: atom_id res chain seq x y z
N MET A 1 4.03 -18.80 9.14
CA MET A 1 4.17 -18.33 7.74
C MET A 1 2.85 -17.76 7.28
N ASN A 2 2.88 -16.55 6.75
CA ASN A 2 1.68 -15.92 6.22
C ASN A 2 1.52 -16.26 4.75
N LEU A 3 0.42 -16.90 4.42
CA LEU A 3 0.09 -17.21 3.03
C LEU A 3 -0.71 -16.07 2.44
N VAL A 4 -0.30 -15.64 1.26
CA VAL A 4 -1.03 -14.60 0.52
C VAL A 4 -1.96 -15.31 -0.46
N PRO A 5 -3.28 -15.08 -0.36
CA PRO A 5 -4.23 -15.71 -1.27
C PRO A 5 -3.98 -15.33 -2.73
N THR A 6 -4.18 -16.28 -3.61
CA THR A 6 -4.15 -16.06 -5.05
C THR A 6 -5.56 -15.94 -5.58
N ILE A 7 -5.76 -14.92 -6.41
CA ILE A 7 -7.04 -14.66 -7.07
C ILE A 7 -6.89 -14.89 -8.55
N ILE A 8 -7.86 -15.60 -9.14
CA ILE A 8 -7.89 -15.84 -10.57
C ILE A 8 -9.05 -15.03 -11.16
N GLU A 9 -8.72 -14.16 -12.11
CA GLU A 9 -9.71 -13.38 -12.84
C GLU A 9 -9.78 -13.85 -14.28
N LYS A 10 -11.01 -13.98 -14.79
CA LYS A 10 -11.28 -14.34 -16.18
C LYS A 10 -11.74 -13.09 -16.93
N ASN A 11 -11.24 -12.95 -18.14
CA ASN A 11 -11.67 -11.89 -19.04
C ASN A 11 -11.73 -12.45 -20.47
N GLU A 12 -12.06 -11.60 -21.45
CA GLU A 12 -12.20 -12.00 -22.84
C GLU A 12 -10.91 -12.54 -23.45
N THR A 13 -9.75 -12.16 -22.91
CA THR A 13 -8.47 -12.58 -23.42
C THR A 13 -7.88 -13.78 -22.68
N GLY A 14 -8.59 -14.30 -21.65
CA GLY A 14 -8.17 -15.48 -20.90
C GLY A 14 -8.24 -15.28 -19.40
N GLU A 15 -7.41 -16.04 -18.68
CA GLU A 15 -7.33 -15.98 -17.21
C GLU A 15 -6.02 -15.31 -16.79
N ARG A 16 -6.08 -14.59 -15.67
CA ARG A 16 -4.89 -14.01 -15.06
C ARG A 16 -4.92 -14.24 -13.56
N ALA A 17 -3.79 -14.69 -13.02
CA ALA A 17 -3.62 -14.90 -11.59
C ALA A 17 -2.94 -13.69 -10.95
N TYR A 18 -3.42 -13.30 -9.79
CA TYR A 18 -2.83 -12.25 -8.97
C TYR A 18 -2.74 -12.73 -7.53
N ASP A 19 -1.72 -12.30 -6.78
CA ASP A 19 -1.87 -12.32 -5.34
C ASP A 19 -2.85 -11.20 -4.93
N ILE A 20 -3.44 -11.32 -3.72
CA ILE A 20 -4.48 -10.39 -3.30
C ILE A 20 -3.98 -8.93 -3.24
N TYR A 21 -2.73 -8.72 -2.81
CA TYR A 21 -2.20 -7.36 -2.70
C TYR A 21 -1.96 -6.74 -4.08
N SER A 22 -1.46 -7.52 -5.04
CA SER A 22 -1.28 -7.05 -6.42
C SER A 22 -2.60 -6.74 -7.08
N ARG A 23 -3.64 -7.52 -6.79
CA ARG A 23 -4.97 -7.25 -7.33
C ARG A 23 -5.57 -5.97 -6.77
N LEU A 24 -5.42 -5.75 -5.47
CA LEU A 24 -5.90 -4.51 -4.84
C LEU A 24 -5.13 -3.31 -5.37
N LEU A 25 -3.85 -3.47 -5.64
CA LEU A 25 -3.02 -2.39 -6.18
C LEU A 25 -3.53 -1.89 -7.53
N LYS A 26 -4.11 -2.76 -8.35
CA LYS A 26 -4.75 -2.35 -9.61
C LYS A 26 -5.86 -1.34 -9.37
N ASP A 27 -6.57 -1.43 -8.25
CA ASP A 27 -7.62 -0.51 -7.86
C ASP A 27 -7.09 0.65 -7.02
N ARG A 28 -5.78 0.85 -7.01
CA ARG A 28 -5.08 1.92 -6.29
C ARG A 28 -5.27 1.82 -4.78
N ILE A 29 -5.24 0.60 -4.28
CA ILE A 29 -5.33 0.30 -2.85
C ILE A 29 -4.02 -0.29 -2.39
N ILE A 30 -3.42 0.34 -1.37
CA ILE A 30 -2.18 -0.11 -0.73
C ILE A 30 -2.53 -0.51 0.70
N ILE A 31 -1.98 -1.63 1.16
CA ILE A 31 -2.18 -2.11 2.52
C ILE A 31 -0.85 -2.10 3.27
N LEU A 32 -0.80 -1.36 4.36
CA LEU A 32 0.30 -1.39 5.31
C LEU A 32 -0.16 -2.16 6.53
N ASN A 33 0.29 -3.39 6.65
CA ASN A 33 -0.07 -4.29 7.74
C ASN A 33 1.20 -4.70 8.50
N GLY A 34 1.14 -4.61 9.82
CA GLY A 34 2.28 -4.98 10.67
C GLY A 34 3.18 -3.79 10.98
N GLU A 35 4.36 -4.09 11.49
CA GLU A 35 5.30 -3.09 11.96
C GLU A 35 5.89 -2.26 10.82
N ILE A 36 6.09 -0.97 11.08
CA ILE A 36 6.76 -0.08 10.13
C ILE A 36 8.27 -0.27 10.27
N THR A 37 8.87 -0.88 9.27
CA THR A 37 10.31 -1.14 9.18
C THR A 37 10.84 -0.51 7.90
N ASP A 38 12.16 -0.51 7.71
CA ASP A 38 12.74 -0.05 6.45
C ASP A 38 12.18 -0.85 5.27
N ASN A 39 12.02 -2.16 5.44
CA ASN A 39 11.51 -3.02 4.38
C ASN A 39 10.04 -2.72 4.06
N SER A 40 9.18 -2.65 5.06
CA SER A 40 7.75 -2.36 4.82
C SER A 40 7.55 -0.94 4.28
N SER A 41 8.34 0.01 4.75
CA SER A 41 8.33 1.38 4.24
C SER A 41 8.72 1.44 2.77
N ASN A 42 9.81 0.75 2.39
CA ASN A 42 10.26 0.74 1.00
C ASN A 42 9.21 0.15 0.07
N ILE A 43 8.51 -0.88 0.50
CA ILE A 43 7.43 -1.48 -0.30
C ILE A 43 6.28 -0.49 -0.50
N VAL A 44 5.87 0.21 0.55
CA VAL A 44 4.80 1.22 0.45
C VAL A 44 5.23 2.38 -0.45
N VAL A 45 6.44 2.88 -0.26
CA VAL A 45 6.99 3.98 -1.07
C VAL A 45 7.02 3.59 -2.55
N ALA A 46 7.51 2.38 -2.85
CA ALA A 46 7.56 1.90 -4.23
C ALA A 46 6.18 1.82 -4.86
N GLN A 47 5.18 1.35 -4.12
CA GLN A 47 3.80 1.27 -4.61
C GLN A 47 3.19 2.65 -4.85
N LEU A 48 3.44 3.60 -3.94
CA LEU A 48 2.98 4.98 -4.12
C LEU A 48 3.56 5.60 -5.38
N LEU A 49 4.86 5.47 -5.58
CA LEU A 49 5.53 6.01 -6.76
C LEU A 49 5.04 5.34 -8.04
N TYR A 50 4.85 4.03 -8.01
CA TYR A 50 4.35 3.28 -9.16
C TYR A 50 2.94 3.75 -9.56
N LEU A 51 2.02 3.85 -8.60
CA LEU A 51 0.66 4.28 -8.90
C LEU A 51 0.62 5.71 -9.41
N ASP A 52 1.39 6.59 -8.81
CA ASP A 52 1.46 7.99 -9.25
C ASP A 52 2.02 8.12 -10.68
N SER A 53 2.91 7.20 -11.08
CA SER A 53 3.45 7.20 -12.43
C SER A 53 2.45 6.78 -13.49
N LEU A 54 1.41 6.03 -13.12
CA LEU A 54 0.37 5.59 -14.06
C LEU A 54 -0.63 6.71 -14.36
N ASN A 55 -1.09 7.39 -13.33
CA ASN A 55 -1.97 8.55 -13.40
C ASN A 55 -2.04 9.18 -12.01
N ASN A 56 -2.78 10.28 -11.88
CA ASN A 56 -2.88 10.98 -10.60
C ASN A 56 -4.23 10.80 -9.89
N ASP A 57 -4.94 9.71 -10.19
CA ASP A 57 -6.17 9.37 -9.48
C ASP A 57 -5.88 9.10 -8.01
N ASP A 58 -6.92 9.17 -7.18
CA ASP A 58 -6.80 8.97 -5.74
C ASP A 58 -6.24 7.59 -5.40
N ILE A 59 -5.44 7.55 -4.34
CA ILE A 59 -4.87 6.33 -3.79
C ILE A 59 -5.45 6.13 -2.39
N SER A 60 -5.82 4.91 -2.06
CA SER A 60 -6.26 4.54 -0.71
C SER A 60 -5.15 3.76 -0.01
N LEU A 61 -4.76 4.22 1.16
CA LEU A 61 -3.76 3.55 2.00
C LEU A 61 -4.44 3.06 3.26
N TYR A 62 -4.61 1.75 3.37
CA TYR A 62 -5.17 1.10 4.55
C TYR A 62 -4.05 0.76 5.51
N ILE A 63 -4.19 1.20 6.76
CA ILE A 63 -3.15 1.05 7.78
C ILE A 63 -3.68 0.20 8.94
N ASN A 64 -3.00 -0.89 9.21
CA ASN A 64 -3.22 -1.73 10.40
C ASN A 64 -1.85 -2.06 11.00
N SER A 65 -1.33 -1.15 11.83
CA SER A 65 0.04 -1.25 12.31
C SER A 65 0.16 -0.75 13.74
N PRO A 66 1.00 -1.38 14.58
CA PRO A 66 1.32 -0.87 15.91
C PRO A 66 2.30 0.30 15.87
N GLY A 67 2.78 0.70 14.69
CA GLY A 67 3.82 1.71 14.53
C GLY A 67 5.17 1.07 14.21
N GLY A 68 6.26 1.74 14.57
CA GLY A 68 7.60 1.22 14.34
C GLY A 68 8.64 2.32 14.19
N SER A 69 9.52 2.18 13.20
CA SER A 69 10.60 3.11 12.96
C SER A 69 10.13 4.50 12.54
N ILE A 70 10.55 5.53 13.24
CA ILE A 70 10.23 6.92 12.91
C ILE A 70 10.79 7.28 11.55
N THR A 71 12.04 6.92 11.27
CA THR A 71 12.70 7.21 10.01
C THR A 71 11.96 6.56 8.83
N ALA A 72 11.59 5.28 9.00
CA ALA A 72 10.86 4.56 7.96
C ALA A 72 9.46 5.18 7.73
N GLY A 73 8.78 5.57 8.82
CA GLY A 73 7.49 6.25 8.71
C GLY A 73 7.59 7.60 8.01
N MET A 74 8.65 8.34 8.25
CA MET A 74 8.89 9.62 7.60
C MET A 74 9.08 9.46 6.09
N ALA A 75 9.72 8.37 5.65
CA ALA A 75 9.88 8.10 4.23
C ALA A 75 8.53 7.93 3.52
N ILE A 76 7.58 7.26 4.16
CA ILE A 76 6.21 7.12 3.64
C ILE A 76 5.54 8.51 3.58
N PHE A 77 5.61 9.26 4.67
CA PHE A 77 4.99 10.58 4.77
C PHE A 77 5.55 11.54 3.71
N ASP A 78 6.87 11.59 3.55
CA ASP A 78 7.50 12.46 2.57
C ASP A 78 7.08 12.08 1.14
N THR A 79 6.97 10.79 0.85
CA THR A 79 6.52 10.32 -0.46
C THR A 79 5.07 10.73 -0.71
N MET A 80 4.20 10.61 0.29
CA MET A 80 2.80 11.02 0.18
C MET A 80 2.67 12.50 -0.16
N ASN A 81 3.57 13.33 0.36
CA ASN A 81 3.58 14.75 0.07
C ASN A 81 4.24 15.09 -1.27
N PHE A 82 5.11 14.21 -1.76
CA PHE A 82 5.84 14.42 -3.02
C PHE A 82 4.98 14.10 -4.24
N ILE A 83 4.21 13.02 -4.20
CA ILE A 83 3.41 12.58 -5.35
C ILE A 83 2.23 13.53 -5.59
N LYS A 84 1.68 13.48 -6.80
CA LYS A 84 0.56 14.34 -7.20
C LYS A 84 -0.80 13.74 -6.89
N SER A 85 -0.88 12.41 -6.79
CA SER A 85 -2.13 11.74 -6.41
C SER A 85 -2.52 12.11 -4.99
N ASP A 86 -3.81 12.36 -4.76
CA ASP A 86 -4.35 12.53 -3.43
C ASP A 86 -4.44 11.17 -2.74
N ILE A 87 -4.14 11.15 -1.44
CA ILE A 87 -4.13 9.92 -0.68
C ILE A 87 -5.12 10.00 0.45
N SER A 88 -6.01 8.99 0.50
CA SER A 88 -6.89 8.78 1.65
C SER A 88 -6.26 7.70 2.53
N THR A 89 -6.00 8.03 3.78
CA THR A 89 -5.52 7.05 4.76
C THR A 89 -6.69 6.53 5.56
N ILE A 90 -6.78 5.20 5.66
CA ILE A 90 -7.85 4.52 6.38
C ILE A 90 -7.21 3.66 7.44
N CYS A 91 -7.42 4.01 8.72
CA CYS A 91 -6.89 3.23 9.83
C CYS A 91 -7.87 2.11 10.17
N VAL A 92 -7.41 0.88 10.05
CA VAL A 92 -8.21 -0.31 10.28
C VAL A 92 -7.58 -1.08 11.45
N GLY A 93 -8.39 -1.51 12.41
CA GLY A 93 -7.88 -2.20 13.57
C GLY A 93 -6.99 -1.29 14.42
N MET A 94 -5.74 -1.73 14.68
CA MET A 94 -4.80 -0.96 15.48
C MET A 94 -3.92 -0.09 14.57
N ALA A 95 -3.91 1.21 14.83
CA ALA A 95 -2.96 2.12 14.22
C ALA A 95 -2.46 3.06 15.32
N ALA A 96 -1.14 3.08 15.55
CA ALA A 96 -0.54 3.82 16.65
C ALA A 96 0.77 4.46 16.22
N SER A 97 1.18 5.51 16.94
CA SER A 97 2.43 6.22 16.70
C SER A 97 2.59 6.62 15.23
N MET A 98 3.65 6.18 14.58
CA MET A 98 3.94 6.56 13.19
C MET A 98 2.94 5.98 12.19
N ALA A 99 2.18 4.95 12.56
CA ALA A 99 1.18 4.38 11.65
C ALA A 99 -0.04 5.29 11.52
N ALA A 100 -0.36 6.01 12.56
CA ALA A 100 -1.45 7.00 12.50
C ALA A 100 -0.97 8.28 11.81
#